data_8ff7964ff97f996ad4d496d476f4e48e
#
_entry.id   8ff7964ff97f996ad4d496d476f4e48e
#
_cell.length_a   1.000
_cell.length_b   1.000
_cell.length_c   1.000
_cell.angle_alpha   90.00
_cell.angle_beta   90.00
_cell.angle_gamma   90.00
#
_symmetry.space_group_name_H-M   'P 1'
#
loop_
_entity.id
_entity.type
_entity.pdbx_description
1 polymer ?
#
loop_
_entity_poly.entity_id
_entity_poly.type
_entity_poly.pdbx_seq_one_letter_code
_entity_poly.pdbx_strand_id
1 'polypeptide(L)'
;MKLLEYYVSLRLHQKENDYTDTMKITVQELADVLCCTERNIKILLKRMTAENWLTWKPGRGRGNTSTLTFHHDIRTGILEIFHQMLEKEDLNAAINLLKENLSEDIKEELHHTLNTYFGYQEKGPETAKDVLKIPMTRKLSTLDPAFVSVSSESHFARQIYDTLLQYDENEKRFDAHLAHDYDVSADGRTITFYLRKGVMFHNGKHMTSKDVRYTFQRLKDQNANSPCQWQTALVSDVRCMGPYTIQFFLKRKTRMFLHFVSSISMAVQPEDETELIGTGPFSVTEYREDVLVLEANTHYFKERAWLDRIEIWQIPQNSKVDLHYELPSSANEQAGEAVDLLQVGCNYITFNLNKDSIVHNWHFRDAIYQLFDIQLMIKELKKDKLLAATSLFPEKSIENPPAEKTLQQAAESLQATGYNGEILKVSFFDMKYSKEDAMWLKKRAESIGLNLMLHPFPLTEYYNEEVTADSDMIIMGEMFENNIVLAFINFFKHKASFVNRFLAGKEGEHVQRIVGLLMDEEDEEKQKKYMDEIEHDLHERRLVLNSYHTYRKKNFPASLKNVSMNTFGWADFRKIWIKPAVK
;
A
#
# COMPACT_ATOMS: atom_id res chain seq x y z
N MET A 1 31.81 -18.54 1.48
CA MET A 1 30.52 -18.29 0.84
C MET A 1 30.29 -19.20 -0.37
N LYS A 2 30.86 -18.99 -1.51
CA LYS A 2 30.60 -19.86 -2.71
C LYS A 2 30.70 -21.38 -2.47
N LEU A 3 31.58 -21.86 -1.58
CA LEU A 3 31.73 -23.29 -1.35
C LEU A 3 30.52 -23.88 -0.59
N LEU A 4 30.00 -23.17 0.38
CA LEU A 4 28.80 -23.58 1.15
C LEU A 4 27.53 -23.52 0.28
N GLU A 5 27.42 -22.51 -0.59
CA GLU A 5 26.34 -22.41 -1.58
C GLU A 5 26.31 -23.64 -2.51
N TYR A 6 27.48 -24.03 -3.04
CA TYR A 6 27.60 -25.26 -3.84
C TYR A 6 27.23 -26.52 -3.04
N TYR A 7 27.64 -26.60 -1.77
CA TYR A 7 27.29 -27.71 -0.90
C TYR A 7 25.77 -27.83 -0.71
N VAL A 8 25.11 -26.71 -0.37
CA VAL A 8 23.66 -26.69 -0.19
C VAL A 8 22.93 -26.99 -1.50
N SER A 9 23.38 -26.45 -2.65
CA SER A 9 22.80 -26.77 -3.95
C SER A 9 22.89 -28.28 -4.27
N LEU A 10 23.98 -28.95 -3.93
CA LEU A 10 24.12 -30.39 -4.05
C LEU A 10 23.12 -31.15 -3.18
N ARG A 11 22.93 -30.69 -1.95
CA ARG A 11 22.00 -31.32 -1.01
C ARG A 11 20.54 -31.13 -1.44
N LEU A 12 20.17 -29.94 -1.92
CA LEU A 12 18.84 -29.64 -2.43
C LEU A 12 18.49 -30.42 -3.72
N HIS A 13 19.50 -30.82 -4.49
CA HIS A 13 19.28 -31.65 -5.69
C HIS A 13 18.90 -33.10 -5.36
N GLN A 14 19.11 -33.57 -4.12
CA GLN A 14 18.62 -34.88 -3.70
C GLN A 14 17.07 -34.87 -3.77
N LYS A 15 16.50 -35.64 -4.70
CA LYS A 15 15.04 -35.80 -4.84
C LYS A 15 14.52 -36.59 -3.63
N GLU A 16 13.41 -36.10 -3.07
CA GLU A 16 12.65 -36.66 -1.94
C GLU A 16 13.17 -36.22 -0.57
N ASN A 17 12.22 -35.98 0.35
CA ASN A 17 12.40 -35.46 1.71
C ASN A 17 13.34 -36.30 2.62
N ASP A 18 14.02 -37.27 2.09
CA ASP A 18 15.01 -38.10 2.76
C ASP A 18 16.41 -37.60 2.37
N TYR A 19 16.92 -36.62 3.09
CA TYR A 19 18.32 -36.17 3.00
C TYR A 19 19.25 -37.31 3.47
N THR A 20 19.35 -38.37 2.66
CA THR A 20 20.26 -39.48 2.96
C THR A 20 21.70 -38.97 3.02
N ASP A 21 22.51 -39.54 3.90
CA ASP A 21 23.94 -39.18 4.03
C ASP A 21 24.75 -39.58 2.79
N THR A 22 24.15 -40.22 1.79
CA THR A 22 24.85 -40.68 0.60
C THR A 22 24.09 -40.35 -0.70
N MET A 23 24.83 -39.91 -1.71
CA MET A 23 24.33 -39.62 -3.04
C MET A 23 25.18 -40.30 -4.11
N LYS A 24 24.55 -40.96 -5.10
CA LYS A 24 25.23 -41.49 -6.27
C LYS A 24 24.93 -40.62 -7.48
N ILE A 25 25.98 -40.02 -8.05
CA ILE A 25 25.86 -39.05 -9.15
C ILE A 25 27.10 -39.08 -10.02
N THR A 26 26.95 -38.80 -11.31
CA THR A 26 28.08 -38.64 -12.23
C THR A 26 28.74 -37.28 -12.11
N VAL A 27 30.00 -37.15 -12.54
CA VAL A 27 30.67 -35.83 -12.55
C VAL A 27 30.00 -34.89 -13.54
N GLN A 28 29.38 -35.38 -14.61
CA GLN A 28 28.64 -34.59 -15.58
C GLN A 28 27.36 -34.00 -14.92
N GLU A 29 26.57 -34.84 -14.28
CA GLU A 29 25.36 -34.37 -13.56
C GLU A 29 25.72 -33.36 -12.47
N LEU A 30 26.82 -33.54 -11.74
CA LEU A 30 27.33 -32.56 -10.80
C LEU A 30 27.69 -31.22 -11.48
N ALA A 31 28.26 -31.30 -12.70
CA ALA A 31 28.60 -30.11 -13.49
C ALA A 31 27.32 -29.34 -13.89
N ASP A 32 26.27 -30.05 -14.26
CA ASP A 32 24.98 -29.48 -14.62
C ASP A 32 24.29 -28.86 -13.41
N VAL A 33 24.24 -29.57 -12.27
CA VAL A 33 23.63 -29.09 -11.02
C VAL A 33 24.31 -27.80 -10.49
N LEU A 34 25.63 -27.77 -10.53
CA LEU A 34 26.40 -26.63 -10.00
C LEU A 34 26.76 -25.58 -11.07
N CYS A 35 26.21 -25.71 -12.28
CA CYS A 35 26.43 -24.80 -13.41
C CYS A 35 27.92 -24.51 -13.63
N CYS A 36 28.79 -25.55 -13.61
CA CYS A 36 30.21 -25.38 -13.75
C CYS A 36 30.91 -26.55 -14.51
N THR A 37 32.17 -26.38 -14.89
CA THR A 37 32.90 -27.42 -15.64
C THR A 37 33.26 -28.60 -14.75
N GLU A 38 33.38 -29.81 -15.33
CA GLU A 38 33.84 -31.03 -14.63
C GLU A 38 35.18 -30.84 -13.91
N ARG A 39 36.08 -30.02 -14.47
CA ARG A 39 37.36 -29.68 -13.82
C ARG A 39 37.12 -28.92 -12.53
N ASN A 40 36.22 -27.96 -12.55
CA ASN A 40 35.88 -27.16 -11.37
C ASN A 40 35.17 -28.01 -10.30
N ILE A 41 34.28 -28.94 -10.71
CA ILE A 41 33.64 -29.90 -9.81
C ILE A 41 34.69 -30.67 -8.98
N LYS A 42 35.70 -31.20 -9.62
CA LYS A 42 36.76 -31.96 -8.92
C LYS A 42 37.52 -31.09 -7.91
N ILE A 43 37.69 -29.82 -8.21
CA ILE A 43 38.31 -28.84 -7.26
C ILE A 43 37.38 -28.58 -6.09
N LEU A 44 36.08 -28.34 -6.36
CA LEU A 44 35.08 -28.09 -5.32
C LEU A 44 34.92 -29.30 -4.39
N LEU A 45 34.77 -30.50 -4.93
CA LEU A 45 34.66 -31.72 -4.12
C LEU A 45 35.91 -31.96 -3.24
N LYS A 46 37.13 -31.71 -3.77
CA LYS A 46 38.37 -31.79 -2.95
C LYS A 46 38.34 -30.77 -1.81
N ARG A 47 37.89 -29.54 -2.07
CA ARG A 47 37.77 -28.51 -1.03
C ARG A 47 36.76 -28.89 0.03
N MET A 48 35.57 -29.35 -0.36
CA MET A 48 34.53 -29.81 0.58
C MET A 48 35.00 -31.02 1.40
N THR A 49 35.82 -31.90 0.80
CA THR A 49 36.43 -33.03 1.52
C THR A 49 37.49 -32.55 2.51
N ALA A 50 38.29 -31.54 2.16
CA ALA A 50 39.28 -30.96 3.05
C ALA A 50 38.64 -30.27 4.27
N GLU A 51 37.46 -29.64 4.10
CA GLU A 51 36.64 -29.05 5.16
C GLU A 51 35.83 -30.10 5.94
N ASN A 52 35.99 -31.40 5.61
CA ASN A 52 35.21 -32.50 6.21
C ASN A 52 33.68 -32.39 6.03
N TRP A 53 33.21 -31.70 5.00
CA TRP A 53 31.79 -31.58 4.72
C TRP A 53 31.23 -32.80 3.99
N LEU A 54 32.06 -33.45 3.18
CA LEU A 54 31.70 -34.68 2.49
C LEU A 54 32.92 -35.57 2.21
N THR A 55 32.69 -36.85 1.95
CA THR A 55 33.67 -37.78 1.37
C THR A 55 33.28 -38.08 -0.07
N TRP A 56 34.21 -37.94 -0.99
CA TRP A 56 34.00 -38.26 -2.40
C TRP A 56 34.75 -39.52 -2.82
N LYS A 57 34.01 -40.55 -3.27
CA LYS A 57 34.55 -41.77 -3.86
C LYS A 57 34.25 -41.73 -5.37
N PRO A 58 35.24 -41.46 -6.23
CA PRO A 58 35.02 -41.37 -7.67
C PRO A 58 34.67 -42.73 -8.27
N GLY A 59 33.72 -42.78 -9.22
CA GLY A 59 33.45 -43.95 -10.03
C GLY A 59 34.63 -44.28 -10.93
N ARG A 60 34.89 -45.58 -11.20
CA ARG A 60 35.94 -46.03 -12.09
C ARG A 60 35.41 -46.19 -13.53
N GLY A 61 35.96 -45.44 -14.49
CA GLY A 61 35.60 -45.47 -15.91
C GLY A 61 34.63 -44.36 -16.36
N ARG A 62 34.49 -44.18 -17.70
CA ARG A 62 33.55 -43.17 -18.26
C ARG A 62 32.09 -43.57 -18.00
N GLY A 63 31.30 -42.65 -17.49
CA GLY A 63 29.88 -42.85 -17.22
C GLY A 63 29.54 -43.54 -15.89
N ASN A 64 30.53 -43.89 -15.03
CA ASN A 64 30.26 -44.47 -13.74
C ASN A 64 29.95 -43.42 -12.67
N THR A 65 28.98 -43.72 -11.81
CA THR A 65 28.56 -42.87 -10.73
C THR A 65 29.62 -42.79 -9.65
N SER A 66 29.87 -41.55 -9.17
CA SER A 66 30.62 -41.29 -7.93
C SER A 66 29.68 -41.42 -6.74
N THR A 67 30.22 -41.75 -5.58
CA THR A 67 29.49 -41.73 -4.32
C THR A 67 29.96 -40.55 -3.49
N LEU A 68 29.04 -39.67 -3.12
CA LEU A 68 29.24 -38.61 -2.13
C LEU A 68 28.65 -39.07 -0.80
N THR A 69 29.42 -38.98 0.29
CA THR A 69 28.92 -39.19 1.65
C THR A 69 29.02 -37.87 2.36
N PHE A 70 27.88 -37.32 2.81
CA PHE A 70 27.79 -36.02 3.45
C PHE A 70 28.00 -36.13 4.96
N HIS A 71 28.76 -35.22 5.54
CA HIS A 71 29.09 -35.19 6.97
C HIS A 71 28.61 -33.89 7.63
N HIS A 72 28.51 -32.79 6.84
CA HIS A 72 27.99 -31.54 7.34
C HIS A 72 26.45 -31.57 7.32
N ASP A 73 25.84 -31.18 8.43
CA ASP A 73 24.38 -31.14 8.53
C ASP A 73 23.79 -30.11 7.57
N ILE A 74 22.81 -30.53 6.78
CA ILE A 74 22.18 -29.66 5.79
C ILE A 74 21.44 -28.51 6.43
N ARG A 75 20.76 -28.74 7.56
CA ARG A 75 20.01 -27.71 8.30
C ARG A 75 20.96 -26.57 8.70
N THR A 76 22.08 -26.92 9.32
CA THR A 76 23.12 -25.94 9.72
C THR A 76 23.62 -25.17 8.51
N GLY A 77 23.93 -25.85 7.39
CA GLY A 77 24.42 -25.22 6.16
C GLY A 77 23.41 -24.26 5.54
N ILE A 78 22.12 -24.62 5.52
CA ILE A 78 21.03 -23.77 5.02
C ILE A 78 20.87 -22.53 5.90
N LEU A 79 20.84 -22.69 7.21
CA LEU A 79 20.70 -21.57 8.15
C LEU A 79 21.89 -20.59 8.04
N GLU A 80 23.13 -21.10 7.95
CA GLU A 80 24.30 -20.26 7.76
C GLU A 80 24.24 -19.45 6.46
N ILE A 81 23.85 -20.05 5.34
CA ILE A 81 23.66 -19.35 4.07
C ILE A 81 22.57 -18.30 4.18
N PHE A 82 21.44 -18.65 4.79
CA PHE A 82 20.31 -17.75 4.96
C PHE A 82 20.71 -16.53 5.79
N HIS A 83 21.40 -16.71 6.91
CA HIS A 83 21.96 -15.60 7.70
C HIS A 83 22.93 -14.74 6.89
N GLN A 84 23.84 -15.35 6.12
CA GLN A 84 24.75 -14.61 5.25
C GLN A 84 24.05 -13.82 4.15
N MET A 85 22.93 -14.32 3.60
CA MET A 85 22.09 -13.58 2.66
C MET A 85 21.45 -12.36 3.34
N LEU A 86 20.91 -12.54 4.54
CA LEU A 86 20.30 -11.44 5.31
C LEU A 86 21.35 -10.39 5.71
N GLU A 87 22.54 -10.79 6.14
CA GLU A 87 23.66 -9.88 6.46
C GLU A 87 24.13 -9.04 5.26
N LYS A 88 23.99 -9.60 4.05
CA LYS A 88 24.32 -8.90 2.80
C LYS A 88 23.13 -8.14 2.21
N GLU A 89 22.00 -8.14 2.91
CA GLU A 89 20.75 -7.53 2.44
C GLU A 89 20.23 -8.12 1.12
N ASP A 90 20.63 -9.37 0.78
CA ASP A 90 20.11 -10.10 -0.38
C ASP A 90 18.83 -10.86 -0.01
N LEU A 91 17.75 -10.09 0.23
CA LEU A 91 16.46 -10.64 0.60
C LEU A 91 15.83 -11.48 -0.51
N ASN A 92 16.09 -11.15 -1.78
CA ASN A 92 15.58 -11.92 -2.89
C ASN A 92 16.15 -13.34 -2.90
N ALA A 93 17.45 -13.50 -2.67
CA ALA A 93 18.08 -14.81 -2.55
C ALA A 93 17.55 -15.57 -1.32
N ALA A 94 17.41 -14.90 -0.16
CA ALA A 94 16.86 -15.51 1.05
C ALA A 94 15.42 -16.01 0.84
N ILE A 95 14.54 -15.22 0.22
CA ILE A 95 13.15 -15.62 -0.05
C ILE A 95 13.08 -16.73 -1.11
N ASN A 96 13.96 -16.73 -2.11
CA ASN A 96 14.02 -17.81 -3.08
C ASN A 96 14.46 -19.12 -2.43
N LEU A 97 15.36 -19.09 -1.47
CA LEU A 97 15.74 -20.28 -0.70
C LEU A 97 14.55 -20.88 0.07
N LEU A 98 13.62 -20.05 0.58
CA LEU A 98 12.37 -20.51 1.21
C LEU A 98 11.42 -21.25 0.25
N LYS A 99 11.53 -21.03 -1.06
CA LYS A 99 10.70 -21.71 -2.07
C LYS A 99 11.24 -23.08 -2.47
N GLU A 100 12.49 -23.38 -2.10
CA GLU A 100 13.10 -24.67 -2.37
C GLU A 100 12.37 -25.81 -1.62
N ASN A 101 12.58 -27.04 -2.10
CA ASN A 101 11.99 -28.23 -1.48
C ASN A 101 12.71 -28.59 -0.17
N LEU A 102 12.46 -27.80 0.86
CA LEU A 102 12.99 -27.98 2.21
C LEU A 102 11.98 -28.70 3.10
N SER A 103 12.46 -29.37 4.16
CA SER A 103 11.58 -29.90 5.19
C SER A 103 10.84 -28.78 5.94
N GLU A 104 9.63 -29.06 6.43
CA GLU A 104 8.78 -28.03 7.04
C GLU A 104 9.43 -27.41 8.29
N ASP A 105 10.18 -28.20 9.08
CA ASP A 105 10.91 -27.73 10.25
C ASP A 105 12.02 -26.71 9.89
N ILE A 106 12.75 -26.93 8.79
CA ILE A 106 13.74 -25.97 8.28
C ILE A 106 13.02 -24.70 7.79
N LYS A 107 11.92 -24.86 7.04
CA LYS A 107 11.14 -23.70 6.55
C LYS A 107 10.61 -22.85 7.69
N GLU A 108 10.08 -23.47 8.75
CA GLU A 108 9.60 -22.77 9.94
C GLU A 108 10.71 -21.94 10.60
N GLU A 109 11.92 -22.51 10.72
CA GLU A 109 13.07 -21.81 11.31
C GLU A 109 13.55 -20.67 10.43
N LEU A 110 13.61 -20.86 9.11
CA LEU A 110 13.93 -19.80 8.16
C LEU A 110 12.89 -18.67 8.17
N HIS A 111 11.60 -19.01 8.24
CA HIS A 111 10.54 -18.01 8.40
C HIS A 111 10.66 -17.24 9.71
N HIS A 112 10.96 -17.93 10.81
CA HIS A 112 11.21 -17.28 12.09
C HIS A 112 12.41 -16.32 12.00
N THR A 113 13.52 -16.76 11.41
CA THR A 113 14.72 -15.94 11.21
C THR A 113 14.42 -14.72 10.32
N LEU A 114 13.66 -14.90 9.23
CA LEU A 114 13.27 -13.79 8.36
C LEU A 114 12.34 -12.80 9.09
N ASN A 115 11.41 -13.28 9.89
CA ASN A 115 10.53 -12.42 10.68
C ASN A 115 11.32 -11.60 11.72
N THR A 116 12.36 -12.17 12.34
CA THR A 116 13.24 -11.43 13.25
C THR A 116 14.17 -10.44 12.56
N TYR A 117 14.44 -10.61 11.25
CA TYR A 117 15.20 -9.64 10.45
C TYR A 117 14.44 -8.34 10.24
N PHE A 118 13.10 -8.41 10.15
CA PHE A 118 12.25 -7.24 10.07
C PHE A 118 11.91 -6.69 11.47
N GLY A 119 11.36 -5.49 11.49
CA GLY A 119 11.03 -4.79 12.71
C GLY A 119 12.17 -3.90 13.19
N TYR A 120 12.19 -3.66 14.47
CA TYR A 120 13.23 -2.84 15.10
C TYR A 120 14.53 -3.63 15.28
N GLN A 121 15.63 -3.00 14.89
CA GLN A 121 16.98 -3.56 15.04
C GLN A 121 17.76 -2.72 16.06
N GLU A 122 17.96 -3.27 17.25
CA GLU A 122 18.89 -2.70 18.24
C GLU A 122 20.31 -3.07 17.82
N LYS A 123 21.10 -2.11 17.37
CA LYS A 123 22.56 -2.31 17.17
C LYS A 123 23.30 -1.97 18.45
N GLY A 124 24.31 -2.77 18.77
CA GLY A 124 25.07 -2.68 20.01
C GLY A 124 25.69 -1.29 20.29
N PRO A 125 26.26 -1.07 21.46
CA PRO A 125 26.58 0.26 22.04
C PRO A 125 27.50 1.16 21.23
N GLU A 126 28.20 0.64 20.23
CA GLU A 126 29.14 1.42 19.41
C GLU A 126 28.50 2.02 18.12
N THR A 127 27.29 1.60 17.71
CA THR A 127 26.59 2.10 16.52
C THR A 127 25.10 2.31 16.81
N ALA A 128 24.80 3.10 17.82
CA ALA A 128 23.44 3.30 18.34
C ALA A 128 22.54 4.07 17.34
N LYS A 129 22.26 3.50 16.16
CA LYS A 129 21.21 3.97 15.26
C LYS A 129 19.96 3.13 15.47
N ASP A 130 18.84 3.80 15.70
CA ASP A 130 17.52 3.20 15.76
C ASP A 130 17.01 2.95 14.34
N VAL A 131 17.03 1.69 13.90
CA VAL A 131 16.66 1.27 12.55
C VAL A 131 15.35 0.47 12.60
N LEU A 132 14.38 0.85 11.77
CA LEU A 132 13.15 0.12 11.57
C LEU A 132 13.11 -0.49 10.17
N LYS A 133 13.02 -1.82 10.08
CA LYS A 133 12.88 -2.55 8.81
C LYS A 133 11.45 -3.02 8.59
N ILE A 134 10.85 -2.62 7.48
CA ILE A 134 9.43 -2.89 7.16
C ILE A 134 9.34 -3.74 5.91
N PRO A 135 8.76 -4.96 5.96
CA PRO A 135 8.49 -5.74 4.77
C PRO A 135 7.23 -5.23 4.06
N MET A 136 7.26 -5.17 2.74
CA MET A 136 6.11 -4.85 1.90
C MET A 136 6.00 -5.83 0.73
N THR A 137 4.80 -6.38 0.49
CA THR A 137 4.52 -7.16 -0.73
C THR A 137 4.04 -6.31 -1.90
N ARG A 138 3.68 -5.05 -1.62
CA ARG A 138 3.18 -4.12 -2.62
C ARG A 138 4.32 -3.25 -3.12
N LYS A 139 4.55 -3.24 -4.45
CA LYS A 139 5.48 -2.32 -5.08
C LYS A 139 4.95 -0.89 -4.98
N LEU A 140 5.83 0.05 -4.64
CA LEU A 140 5.52 1.48 -4.68
C LEU A 140 5.56 1.95 -6.14
N SER A 141 4.49 2.59 -6.61
CA SER A 141 4.40 3.10 -7.98
C SER A 141 5.05 4.46 -8.09
N THR A 142 4.80 5.32 -7.10
CA THR A 142 5.37 6.68 -7.03
C THR A 142 5.42 7.21 -5.61
N LEU A 143 6.38 8.07 -5.32
CA LEU A 143 6.43 8.88 -4.10
C LEU A 143 6.34 10.38 -4.41
N ASP A 144 6.07 10.71 -5.67
CA ASP A 144 5.86 12.09 -6.09
C ASP A 144 4.50 12.59 -5.59
N PRO A 145 4.46 13.65 -4.74
CA PRO A 145 3.23 14.16 -4.13
C PRO A 145 2.10 14.45 -5.11
N ALA A 146 2.42 14.95 -6.30
CA ALA A 146 1.43 15.29 -7.32
C ALA A 146 0.69 14.06 -7.91
N PHE A 147 1.24 12.84 -7.73
CA PHE A 147 0.72 11.60 -8.33
C PHE A 147 0.34 10.54 -7.31
N VAL A 148 0.63 10.75 -6.03
CA VAL A 148 0.29 9.79 -4.97
C VAL A 148 -1.22 9.62 -4.86
N SER A 149 -1.69 8.38 -4.94
CA SER A 149 -3.12 8.02 -4.81
C SER A 149 -3.36 6.78 -3.97
N VAL A 150 -2.30 6.12 -3.52
CA VAL A 150 -2.37 4.91 -2.71
C VAL A 150 -1.94 5.23 -1.28
N SER A 151 -2.64 4.69 -0.28
CA SER A 151 -2.43 5.01 1.13
C SER A 151 -0.99 4.80 1.62
N SER A 152 -0.30 3.73 1.16
CA SER A 152 1.10 3.49 1.51
C SER A 152 2.04 4.54 0.93
N GLU A 153 1.82 4.93 -0.33
CA GLU A 153 2.60 5.96 -1.01
C GLU A 153 2.38 7.32 -0.35
N SER A 154 1.12 7.67 -0.04
CA SER A 154 0.77 8.88 0.71
C SER A 154 1.48 8.93 2.06
N HIS A 155 1.51 7.80 2.78
CA HIS A 155 2.19 7.72 4.06
C HIS A 155 3.70 7.98 3.94
N PHE A 156 4.40 7.32 2.99
CA PHE A 156 5.84 7.53 2.80
C PHE A 156 6.15 8.91 2.23
N ALA A 157 5.33 9.43 1.32
CA ALA A 157 5.49 10.80 0.81
C ALA A 157 5.41 11.83 1.95
N ARG A 158 4.53 11.64 2.94
CA ARG A 158 4.44 12.49 4.15
C ARG A 158 5.66 12.39 5.08
N GLN A 159 6.53 11.41 4.91
CA GLN A 159 7.83 11.38 5.61
C GLN A 159 8.89 12.23 4.90
N ILE A 160 8.72 12.43 3.57
CA ILE A 160 9.71 13.11 2.71
C ILE A 160 9.34 14.58 2.51
N TYR A 161 8.04 14.89 2.45
CA TYR A 161 7.51 16.20 2.06
C TYR A 161 6.59 16.80 3.12
N ASP A 162 6.53 18.13 3.15
CA ASP A 162 5.62 18.89 3.99
C ASP A 162 4.71 19.83 3.17
N THR A 163 3.60 20.21 3.79
CA THR A 163 2.56 21.07 3.25
C THR A 163 2.59 22.46 3.89
N LEU A 164 1.90 23.44 3.31
CA LEU A 164 1.81 24.78 3.91
C LEU A 164 1.13 24.76 5.28
N LEU A 165 0.04 24.00 5.42
CA LEU A 165 -0.71 23.81 6.64
C LEU A 165 -0.87 22.31 6.91
N GLN A 166 -1.20 21.94 8.15
CA GLN A 166 -1.67 20.60 8.53
C GLN A 166 -3.11 20.72 9.01
N TYR A 167 -3.98 19.80 8.61
CA TYR A 167 -5.34 19.74 9.10
C TYR A 167 -5.43 18.76 10.28
N ASP A 168 -5.94 19.26 11.41
CA ASP A 168 -6.25 18.45 12.59
C ASP A 168 -7.73 18.06 12.55
N GLU A 169 -8.02 16.78 12.29
CA GLU A 169 -9.39 16.28 12.20
C GLU A 169 -10.12 16.31 13.55
N ASN A 170 -9.41 16.12 14.66
CA ASN A 170 -10.03 16.11 16.00
C ASN A 170 -10.47 17.52 16.42
N GLU A 171 -9.59 18.50 16.19
CA GLU A 171 -9.83 19.90 16.53
C GLU A 171 -10.49 20.67 15.37
N LYS A 172 -10.61 20.05 14.20
CA LYS A 172 -11.18 20.61 12.95
C LYS A 172 -10.61 21.97 12.57
N ARG A 173 -9.29 22.10 12.73
CA ARG A 173 -8.56 23.32 12.44
C ARG A 173 -7.35 23.08 11.56
N PHE A 174 -6.87 24.19 10.96
CA PHE A 174 -5.63 24.20 10.19
C PHE A 174 -4.48 24.70 11.06
N ASP A 175 -3.53 23.83 11.33
CA ASP A 175 -2.32 24.17 12.08
C ASP A 175 -1.22 24.68 11.15
N ALA A 176 -0.48 25.67 11.62
CA ALA A 176 0.69 26.23 10.95
C ALA A 176 1.77 25.17 10.73
N HIS A 177 2.29 25.05 9.49
CA HIS A 177 3.33 24.09 9.16
C HIS A 177 4.48 24.76 8.39
N LEU A 178 4.64 24.61 7.07
CA LEU A 178 5.64 25.38 6.30
C LEU A 178 5.27 26.89 6.28
N ALA A 179 3.99 27.23 6.26
CA ALA A 179 3.54 28.56 6.61
C ALA A 179 3.38 28.68 8.13
N HIS A 180 3.98 29.71 8.73
CA HIS A 180 3.82 29.96 10.18
C HIS A 180 2.52 30.70 10.51
N ASP A 181 1.92 31.37 9.49
CA ASP A 181 0.66 32.08 9.59
C ASP A 181 0.03 32.29 8.21
N TYR A 182 -1.23 32.66 8.15
CA TYR A 182 -1.94 33.03 6.93
C TYR A 182 -3.07 34.01 7.17
N ASP A 183 -3.35 34.87 6.19
CA ASP A 183 -4.46 35.81 6.19
C ASP A 183 -5.44 35.49 5.05
N VAL A 184 -6.72 35.68 5.34
CA VAL A 184 -7.79 35.63 4.34
C VAL A 184 -8.38 37.03 4.18
N SER A 185 -8.43 37.54 2.96
CA SER A 185 -9.04 38.85 2.66
C SER A 185 -10.51 38.92 3.05
N ALA A 186 -11.03 40.10 3.27
CA ALA A 186 -12.42 40.29 3.70
C ALA A 186 -13.46 39.69 2.73
N ASP A 187 -13.17 39.66 1.43
CA ASP A 187 -14.02 39.02 0.41
C ASP A 187 -13.80 37.49 0.30
N GLY A 188 -12.84 36.95 1.08
CA GLY A 188 -12.52 35.51 1.10
C GLY A 188 -11.84 35.00 -0.18
N ARG A 189 -11.40 35.88 -1.09
CA ARG A 189 -10.84 35.49 -2.40
C ARG A 189 -9.32 35.57 -2.48
N THR A 190 -8.66 36.21 -1.54
CA THR A 190 -7.20 36.24 -1.50
C THR A 190 -6.73 35.60 -0.20
N ILE A 191 -5.86 34.61 -0.31
CA ILE A 191 -5.23 33.96 0.84
C ILE A 191 -3.73 34.22 0.74
N THR A 192 -3.18 34.81 1.79
CA THR A 192 -1.75 35.14 1.90
C THR A 192 -1.12 34.21 2.93
N PHE A 193 -0.09 33.45 2.53
CA PHE A 193 0.69 32.61 3.44
C PHE A 193 2.04 33.25 3.72
N TYR A 194 2.41 33.21 5.02
CA TYR A 194 3.70 33.68 5.53
C TYR A 194 4.58 32.46 5.85
N LEU A 195 5.61 32.25 5.03
CA LEU A 195 6.45 31.08 5.09
C LEU A 195 7.47 31.17 6.22
N ARG A 196 7.78 30.04 6.85
CA ARG A 196 8.89 29.95 7.81
C ARG A 196 10.20 30.26 7.12
N LYS A 197 11.05 31.07 7.78
CA LYS A 197 12.41 31.32 7.35
C LYS A 197 13.31 30.18 7.80
N GLY A 198 14.35 29.87 7.01
CA GLY A 198 15.34 28.87 7.37
C GLY A 198 14.92 27.42 7.13
N VAL A 199 13.73 27.15 6.56
CA VAL A 199 13.37 25.80 6.10
C VAL A 199 14.28 25.41 4.95
N MET A 200 14.90 24.22 5.06
CA MET A 200 15.77 23.66 4.03
C MET A 200 15.16 22.40 3.43
N PHE A 201 15.33 22.23 2.16
CA PHE A 201 15.16 20.95 1.49
C PHE A 201 16.31 19.99 1.85
N HIS A 202 16.11 18.70 1.62
CA HIS A 202 17.12 17.65 1.93
C HIS A 202 18.47 17.87 1.22
N ASN A 203 18.48 18.58 0.09
CA ASN A 203 19.69 18.97 -0.64
C ASN A 203 20.38 20.23 -0.12
N GLY A 204 19.89 20.83 0.98
CA GLY A 204 20.43 22.05 1.59
C GLY A 204 19.95 23.36 0.95
N LYS A 205 19.12 23.35 -0.10
CA LYS A 205 18.52 24.53 -0.69
C LYS A 205 17.46 25.12 0.25
N HIS A 206 17.45 26.43 0.43
CA HIS A 206 16.42 27.10 1.22
C HIS A 206 15.08 27.17 0.48
N MET A 207 14.00 26.78 1.16
CA MET A 207 12.63 26.91 0.64
C MET A 207 12.20 28.37 0.58
N THR A 208 11.56 28.77 -0.52
CA THR A 208 11.02 30.09 -0.77
C THR A 208 9.60 30.02 -1.36
N SER A 209 8.97 31.18 -1.52
CA SER A 209 7.68 31.30 -2.20
C SER A 209 7.70 30.84 -3.68
N LYS A 210 8.88 30.80 -4.31
CA LYS A 210 9.03 30.30 -5.69
C LYS A 210 8.77 28.80 -5.75
N ASP A 211 9.28 28.04 -4.76
CA ASP A 211 9.09 26.60 -4.68
C ASP A 211 7.61 26.24 -4.46
N VAL A 212 6.90 27.02 -3.62
CA VAL A 212 5.44 26.88 -3.45
C VAL A 212 4.70 27.17 -4.76
N ARG A 213 5.07 28.24 -5.46
CA ARG A 213 4.47 28.57 -6.76
C ARG A 213 4.76 27.48 -7.81
N TYR A 214 5.98 26.97 -7.85
CA TYR A 214 6.38 25.86 -8.73
C TYR A 214 5.52 24.62 -8.48
N THR A 215 5.39 24.19 -7.22
CA THR A 215 4.54 23.05 -6.83
C THR A 215 3.11 23.21 -7.36
N PHE A 216 2.52 24.40 -7.16
CA PHE A 216 1.17 24.68 -7.65
C PHE A 216 1.09 24.66 -9.19
N GLN A 217 2.05 25.28 -9.88
CA GLN A 217 2.08 25.30 -11.33
C GLN A 217 2.24 23.91 -11.92
N ARG A 218 3.10 23.08 -11.33
CA ARG A 218 3.30 21.69 -11.71
C ARG A 218 2.01 20.87 -11.57
N LEU A 219 1.28 21.04 -10.48
CA LEU A 219 -0.01 20.37 -10.28
C LEU A 219 -1.07 20.85 -11.28
N LYS A 220 -1.01 22.12 -11.69
CA LYS A 220 -1.93 22.74 -12.66
C LYS A 220 -1.64 22.34 -14.11
N ASP A 221 -0.41 21.92 -14.41
CA ASP A 221 0.00 21.58 -15.77
C ASP A 221 -0.83 20.41 -16.32
N GLN A 222 -1.53 20.63 -17.43
CA GLN A 222 -2.34 19.62 -18.08
C GLN A 222 -1.49 18.48 -18.66
N ASN A 223 -0.27 18.77 -19.10
CA ASN A 223 0.64 17.77 -19.65
C ASN A 223 1.17 16.81 -18.56
N ALA A 224 1.26 17.26 -17.31
CA ALA A 224 1.62 16.41 -16.20
C ALA A 224 0.53 15.38 -15.87
N ASN A 225 -0.73 15.68 -16.20
CA ASN A 225 -1.91 14.81 -15.98
C ASN A 225 -2.04 14.30 -14.53
N SER A 226 -1.76 15.17 -13.55
CA SER A 226 -1.91 14.79 -12.13
C SER A 226 -3.36 14.40 -11.80
N PRO A 227 -3.58 13.32 -11.05
CA PRO A 227 -4.91 12.94 -10.59
C PRO A 227 -5.59 13.99 -9.71
N CYS A 228 -4.80 14.85 -9.04
CA CYS A 228 -5.24 15.93 -8.17
C CYS A 228 -5.32 17.30 -8.85
N GLN A 229 -5.14 17.39 -10.17
CA GLN A 229 -5.16 18.65 -10.93
C GLN A 229 -6.44 19.49 -10.66
N TRP A 230 -7.57 18.83 -10.43
CA TRP A 230 -8.86 19.48 -10.14
C TRP A 230 -8.79 20.45 -8.94
N GLN A 231 -7.89 20.22 -7.95
CA GLN A 231 -7.69 21.09 -6.79
C GLN A 231 -7.19 22.48 -7.18
N THR A 232 -6.53 22.61 -8.33
CA THR A 232 -6.04 23.90 -8.83
C THR A 232 -7.13 24.74 -9.51
N ALA A 233 -8.28 24.15 -9.82
CA ALA A 233 -9.34 24.80 -10.61
C ALA A 233 -9.94 26.05 -9.93
N LEU A 234 -9.90 26.10 -8.59
CA LEU A 234 -10.40 27.24 -7.81
C LEU A 234 -9.47 28.46 -7.86
N VAL A 235 -8.19 28.29 -8.23
CA VAL A 235 -7.19 29.36 -8.20
C VAL A 235 -7.15 30.06 -9.56
N SER A 236 -7.27 31.39 -9.56
CA SER A 236 -7.11 32.23 -10.75
C SER A 236 -5.66 32.66 -10.97
N ASP A 237 -4.94 33.04 -9.91
CA ASP A 237 -3.57 33.55 -9.96
C ASP A 237 -2.78 33.20 -8.69
N VAL A 238 -1.44 33.16 -8.80
CA VAL A 238 -0.51 32.92 -7.67
C VAL A 238 0.65 33.90 -7.80
N ARG A 239 0.91 34.70 -6.75
CA ARG A 239 1.97 35.73 -6.74
C ARG A 239 2.92 35.58 -5.58
N CYS A 240 4.21 35.54 -5.88
CA CYS A 240 5.27 35.67 -4.88
C CYS A 240 5.43 37.16 -4.53
N MET A 241 5.08 37.52 -3.29
CA MET A 241 5.18 38.91 -2.79
C MET A 241 6.53 39.20 -2.13
N GLY A 242 7.42 38.24 -2.17
CA GLY A 242 8.76 38.22 -1.59
C GLY A 242 9.21 36.78 -1.36
N PRO A 243 10.41 36.55 -0.84
CA PRO A 243 10.92 35.18 -0.68
C PRO A 243 10.10 34.33 0.31
N TYR A 244 9.40 34.95 1.26
CA TYR A 244 8.67 34.25 2.32
C TYR A 244 7.19 34.64 2.40
N THR A 245 6.63 35.20 1.31
CA THR A 245 5.21 35.57 1.26
C THR A 245 4.65 35.21 -0.12
N ILE A 246 3.56 34.47 -0.12
CA ILE A 246 2.86 34.03 -1.33
C ILE A 246 1.37 34.29 -1.21
N GLN A 247 0.75 34.78 -2.29
CA GLN A 247 -0.68 35.02 -2.38
C GLN A 247 -1.32 34.14 -3.43
N PHE A 248 -2.43 33.52 -3.06
CA PHE A 248 -3.33 32.79 -3.94
C PHE A 248 -4.61 33.60 -4.15
N PHE A 249 -4.99 33.82 -5.39
CA PHE A 249 -6.21 34.51 -5.78
C PHE A 249 -7.24 33.47 -6.22
N LEU A 250 -8.36 33.38 -5.50
CA LEU A 250 -9.41 32.41 -5.78
C LEU A 250 -10.50 33.01 -6.68
N LYS A 251 -11.08 32.19 -7.55
CA LYS A 251 -12.22 32.57 -8.40
C LYS A 251 -13.48 32.88 -7.59
N ARG A 252 -13.61 32.27 -6.42
CA ARG A 252 -14.72 32.45 -5.49
C ARG A 252 -14.24 32.20 -4.05
N LYS A 253 -14.99 32.73 -3.07
CA LYS A 253 -14.75 32.45 -1.65
C LYS A 253 -14.97 30.96 -1.38
N THR A 254 -14.02 30.30 -0.71
CA THR A 254 -14.15 28.92 -0.23
C THR A 254 -13.07 28.60 0.80
N ARG A 255 -13.41 27.88 1.85
CA ARG A 255 -12.45 27.31 2.80
C ARG A 255 -11.78 26.04 2.29
N MET A 256 -12.35 25.41 1.25
CA MET A 256 -11.81 24.16 0.69
C MET A 256 -10.36 24.30 0.22
N PHE A 257 -9.93 25.50 -0.18
CA PHE A 257 -8.54 25.73 -0.56
C PHE A 257 -7.55 25.49 0.60
N LEU A 258 -7.92 25.72 1.86
CA LEU A 258 -7.08 25.42 3.03
C LEU A 258 -6.90 23.88 3.18
N HIS A 259 -7.94 23.10 2.89
CA HIS A 259 -7.82 21.63 2.82
C HIS A 259 -6.86 21.18 1.70
N PHE A 260 -6.88 21.85 0.53
CA PHE A 260 -5.97 21.51 -0.56
C PHE A 260 -4.51 21.75 -0.19
N VAL A 261 -4.19 22.90 0.40
CA VAL A 261 -2.81 23.23 0.80
C VAL A 261 -2.33 22.46 2.03
N SER A 262 -3.19 21.69 2.67
CA SER A 262 -2.86 20.71 3.71
C SER A 262 -2.79 19.26 3.16
N SER A 263 -3.15 19.04 1.89
CA SER A 263 -3.10 17.74 1.23
C SER A 263 -1.68 17.43 0.75
N ILE A 264 -1.33 16.14 0.77
CA ILE A 264 -0.03 15.68 0.26
C ILE A 264 0.21 16.07 -1.21
N SER A 265 -0.84 16.14 -2.01
CA SER A 265 -0.74 16.57 -3.42
C SER A 265 -0.18 17.98 -3.63
N MET A 266 -0.31 18.83 -2.59
CA MET A 266 0.20 20.20 -2.55
C MET A 266 1.47 20.34 -1.69
N ALA A 267 2.11 19.23 -1.30
CA ALA A 267 3.36 19.28 -0.56
C ALA A 267 4.47 19.94 -1.37
N VAL A 268 5.22 20.81 -0.71
CA VAL A 268 6.16 21.73 -1.40
C VAL A 268 7.39 20.97 -1.90
N GLN A 269 7.70 21.16 -3.17
CA GLN A 269 8.85 20.60 -3.87
C GLN A 269 9.79 21.72 -4.33
N PRO A 270 11.12 21.48 -4.39
CA PRO A 270 12.05 22.48 -4.91
C PRO A 270 11.87 22.67 -6.41
N GLU A 271 12.02 23.92 -6.86
CA GLU A 271 11.97 24.26 -8.28
C GLU A 271 13.11 23.55 -9.03
N ASP A 272 12.80 22.94 -10.19
CA ASP A 272 13.74 22.30 -11.11
C ASP A 272 14.47 21.03 -10.60
N GLU A 273 13.93 20.35 -9.59
CA GLU A 273 14.47 19.07 -9.11
C GLU A 273 13.61 17.88 -9.56
N THR A 274 14.29 16.79 -9.95
CA THR A 274 13.64 15.53 -10.38
C THR A 274 13.74 14.42 -9.36
N GLU A 275 14.58 14.59 -8.34
CA GLU A 275 14.79 13.61 -7.26
C GLU A 275 13.71 13.72 -6.18
N LEU A 276 13.61 12.71 -5.33
CA LEU A 276 12.69 12.68 -4.18
C LEU A 276 13.20 13.57 -3.04
N ILE A 277 13.23 14.87 -3.27
CA ILE A 277 13.74 15.90 -2.36
C ILE A 277 12.58 16.71 -1.81
N GLY A 278 12.41 16.67 -0.50
CA GLY A 278 11.41 17.44 0.23
C GLY A 278 12.00 18.19 1.42
N THR A 279 11.13 18.70 2.28
CA THR A 279 11.48 19.38 3.53
C THR A 279 11.24 18.51 4.74
N GLY A 280 10.75 17.28 4.56
CA GLY A 280 10.19 16.41 5.57
C GLY A 280 11.17 15.87 6.62
N PRO A 281 10.64 15.16 7.62
CA PRO A 281 11.43 14.63 8.73
C PRO A 281 12.43 13.54 8.34
N PHE A 282 12.28 12.95 7.15
CA PHE A 282 13.20 11.96 6.61
C PHE A 282 13.59 12.29 5.17
N SER A 283 14.85 12.04 4.81
CA SER A 283 15.39 12.13 3.46
C SER A 283 15.54 10.75 2.84
N VAL A 284 15.31 10.65 1.52
CA VAL A 284 15.58 9.42 0.77
C VAL A 284 17.08 9.32 0.53
N THR A 285 17.70 8.24 1.03
CA THR A 285 19.12 7.96 0.80
C THR A 285 19.33 6.84 -0.19
N GLU A 286 18.32 5.99 -0.38
CA GLU A 286 18.36 4.91 -1.36
C GLU A 286 16.92 4.62 -1.86
N TYR A 287 16.77 4.49 -3.17
CA TYR A 287 15.52 4.08 -3.80
C TYR A 287 15.82 3.15 -4.97
N ARG A 288 15.73 1.88 -4.70
CA ARG A 288 15.88 0.79 -5.68
C ARG A 288 14.57 0.03 -5.87
N GLU A 289 14.56 -0.91 -6.77
CA GLU A 289 13.39 -1.75 -7.04
C GLU A 289 12.96 -2.59 -5.81
N ASP A 290 13.91 -2.97 -4.97
CA ASP A 290 13.75 -3.86 -3.82
C ASP A 290 13.74 -3.14 -2.46
N VAL A 291 14.19 -1.89 -2.39
CA VAL A 291 14.27 -1.15 -1.12
C VAL A 291 14.10 0.35 -1.28
N LEU A 292 13.36 0.95 -0.33
CA LEU A 292 13.34 2.38 -0.06
C LEU A 292 13.97 2.62 1.32
N VAL A 293 14.99 3.45 1.38
CA VAL A 293 15.68 3.82 2.62
C VAL A 293 15.47 5.29 2.92
N LEU A 294 14.96 5.55 4.11
CA LEU A 294 14.74 6.88 4.66
C LEU A 294 15.66 7.11 5.85
N GLU A 295 16.42 8.20 5.88
CA GLU A 295 17.22 8.63 7.03
C GLU A 295 16.67 9.91 7.65
N ALA A 296 16.75 10.02 8.97
CA ALA A 296 16.25 11.17 9.72
C ALA A 296 16.93 12.46 9.26
N ASN A 297 16.13 13.47 8.90
CA ASN A 297 16.59 14.79 8.54
C ASN A 297 17.04 15.55 9.80
N THR A 298 18.34 15.72 9.98
CA THR A 298 18.92 16.42 11.13
C THR A 298 18.68 17.93 11.12
N HIS A 299 18.28 18.48 9.95
CA HIS A 299 17.96 19.90 9.76
C HIS A 299 16.46 20.15 9.64
N TYR A 300 15.64 19.18 10.07
CA TYR A 300 14.19 19.35 10.04
C TYR A 300 13.77 20.57 10.85
N PHE A 301 12.88 21.38 10.29
CA PHE A 301 12.48 22.66 10.89
C PHE A 301 11.58 22.53 12.14
N LYS A 302 11.15 21.33 12.47
CA LYS A 302 10.51 20.93 13.74
C LYS A 302 11.43 19.96 14.50
N GLU A 303 10.87 19.18 15.43
CA GLU A 303 11.62 18.17 16.16
C GLU A 303 12.14 17.07 15.22
N ARG A 304 13.41 16.72 15.35
CA ARG A 304 14.02 15.60 14.66
C ARG A 304 13.27 14.31 15.00
N ALA A 305 13.06 13.43 14.02
CA ALA A 305 12.56 12.09 14.26
C ALA A 305 13.47 11.31 15.24
N TRP A 306 12.86 10.50 16.10
CA TRP A 306 13.60 9.66 17.05
C TRP A 306 14.26 8.45 16.35
N LEU A 307 13.56 7.84 15.37
CA LEU A 307 14.17 6.84 14.51
C LEU A 307 15.25 7.48 13.64
N ASP A 308 16.39 6.82 13.53
CA ASP A 308 17.48 7.29 12.66
C ASP A 308 17.31 6.85 11.22
N ARG A 309 16.76 5.64 11.01
CA ARG A 309 16.64 5.03 9.67
C ARG A 309 15.41 4.13 9.57
N ILE A 310 14.77 4.17 8.41
CA ILE A 310 13.66 3.29 8.05
C ILE A 310 14.00 2.64 6.73
N GLU A 311 13.89 1.32 6.67
CA GLU A 311 14.10 0.53 5.46
C GLU A 311 12.79 -0.16 5.08
N ILE A 312 12.28 0.12 3.91
CA ILE A 312 11.06 -0.50 3.38
C ILE A 312 11.48 -1.49 2.29
N TRP A 313 11.40 -2.76 2.61
CA TRP A 313 11.86 -3.85 1.77
C TRP A 313 10.72 -4.47 0.98
N GLN A 314 10.87 -4.49 -0.35
CA GLN A 314 9.94 -5.16 -1.25
C GLN A 314 10.17 -6.68 -1.19
N ILE A 315 9.15 -7.42 -0.78
CA ILE A 315 9.19 -8.89 -0.75
C ILE A 315 8.11 -9.49 -1.66
N PRO A 316 8.28 -10.70 -2.20
CA PRO A 316 7.29 -11.34 -3.06
C PRO A 316 5.93 -11.53 -2.38
N GLN A 317 4.84 -11.42 -3.13
CA GLN A 317 3.46 -11.52 -2.63
C GLN A 317 3.11 -12.84 -1.95
N ASN A 318 3.77 -13.92 -2.32
CA ASN A 318 3.56 -15.27 -1.77
C ASN A 318 4.51 -15.59 -0.59
N SER A 319 5.25 -14.63 -0.09
CA SER A 319 6.06 -14.79 1.11
C SER A 319 5.13 -14.98 2.31
N LYS A 320 5.39 -16.02 3.13
CA LYS A 320 4.68 -16.24 4.41
C LYS A 320 5.19 -15.32 5.54
N VAL A 321 5.77 -14.18 5.19
CA VAL A 321 6.17 -13.17 6.17
C VAL A 321 4.88 -12.47 6.61
N ASP A 322 4.69 -12.34 7.91
CA ASP A 322 3.59 -11.57 8.47
C ASP A 322 3.77 -10.09 8.08
N LEU A 323 3.03 -9.72 7.02
CA LEU A 323 3.13 -8.42 6.36
C LEU A 323 2.30 -7.34 7.04
N HIS A 324 1.64 -7.72 8.11
CA HIS A 324 0.97 -6.73 8.91
C HIS A 324 2.06 -5.85 9.55
N TYR A 325 1.84 -4.54 9.55
CA TYR A 325 2.58 -3.53 10.30
C TYR A 325 2.73 -3.82 11.79
N GLU A 326 2.62 -5.05 12.16
CA GLU A 326 3.06 -5.58 13.42
C GLU A 326 4.58 -5.48 13.35
N LEU A 327 5.12 -4.46 14.01
CA LEU A 327 6.53 -4.47 14.31
C LEU A 327 6.77 -5.81 15.00
N PRO A 328 7.59 -6.72 14.44
CA PRO A 328 7.73 -8.03 15.00
C PRO A 328 8.11 -7.87 16.48
N SER A 329 7.25 -8.37 17.36
CA SER A 329 7.66 -8.56 18.74
C SER A 329 8.75 -9.63 18.69
N SER A 330 9.90 -9.37 19.27
CA SER A 330 10.83 -10.45 19.55
C SER A 330 10.06 -11.53 20.31
N ALA A 331 10.32 -12.81 20.04
CA ALA A 331 9.58 -13.94 20.62
C ALA A 331 9.54 -13.93 22.18
N ASN A 332 10.26 -13.02 22.82
CA ASN A 332 10.38 -12.84 24.28
C ASN A 332 9.78 -11.53 24.80
N GLU A 333 9.21 -10.65 23.97
CA GLU A 333 8.61 -9.40 24.45
C GLU A 333 7.15 -9.61 24.82
N GLN A 334 6.75 -9.05 25.97
CA GLN A 334 5.34 -9.01 26.37
C GLN A 334 4.56 -8.21 25.32
N ALA A 335 3.40 -8.71 24.92
CA ALA A 335 2.50 -7.98 24.04
C ALA A 335 2.20 -6.59 24.64
N GLY A 336 2.49 -5.55 23.88
CA GLY A 336 2.16 -4.18 24.24
C GLY A 336 0.67 -3.86 24.03
N GLU A 337 0.33 -2.60 23.99
CA GLU A 337 -1.05 -2.15 23.75
C GLU A 337 -1.51 -2.59 22.35
N ALA A 338 -2.69 -3.20 22.30
CA ALA A 338 -3.37 -3.47 21.04
C ALA A 338 -4.15 -2.21 20.62
N VAL A 339 -3.94 -1.75 19.39
CA VAL A 339 -4.75 -0.69 18.80
C VAL A 339 -5.73 -1.33 17.83
N ASP A 340 -7.02 -1.25 18.14
CA ASP A 340 -8.09 -1.66 17.23
C ASP A 340 -8.53 -0.45 16.39
N LEU A 341 -8.35 -0.51 15.09
CA LEU A 341 -8.71 0.54 14.16
C LEU A 341 -9.74 0.03 13.16
N LEU A 342 -10.94 0.59 13.18
CA LEU A 342 -11.92 0.42 12.11
C LEU A 342 -11.68 1.50 11.06
N GLN A 343 -11.38 1.09 9.84
CA GLN A 343 -11.02 2.01 8.77
C GLN A 343 -12.24 2.75 8.24
N VAL A 344 -12.13 4.07 8.07
CA VAL A 344 -13.11 4.92 7.38
C VAL A 344 -12.94 4.72 5.88
N GLY A 345 -14.07 4.64 5.14
CA GLY A 345 -14.13 4.11 3.79
C GLY A 345 -14.45 2.62 3.81
N CYS A 346 -14.73 2.03 2.68
CA CYS A 346 -15.08 0.62 2.58
C CYS A 346 -14.66 0.02 1.23
N ASN A 347 -14.71 -1.30 1.12
CA ASN A 347 -14.74 -1.95 -0.18
C ASN A 347 -16.11 -1.76 -0.84
N TYR A 348 -16.15 -1.71 -2.16
CA TYR A 348 -17.37 -1.45 -2.91
C TYR A 348 -17.34 -2.06 -4.32
N ILE A 349 -18.52 -2.15 -4.96
CA ILE A 349 -18.67 -2.36 -6.40
C ILE A 349 -19.19 -1.07 -7.01
N THR A 350 -18.66 -0.66 -8.16
CA THR A 350 -19.24 0.40 -8.99
C THR A 350 -19.33 -0.04 -10.45
N PHE A 351 -20.20 0.61 -11.22
CA PHE A 351 -20.60 0.26 -12.57
C PHE A 351 -20.08 1.27 -13.57
N ASN A 352 -19.54 0.80 -14.70
CA ASN A 352 -18.98 1.66 -15.73
C ASN A 352 -20.11 2.23 -16.63
N LEU A 353 -20.58 3.41 -16.27
CA LEU A 353 -21.61 4.10 -17.02
C LEU A 353 -21.08 4.81 -18.30
N ASN A 354 -19.78 4.70 -18.62
CA ASN A 354 -19.27 5.14 -19.92
C ASN A 354 -19.46 4.07 -21.01
N LYS A 355 -19.70 2.81 -20.59
CA LYS A 355 -19.86 1.68 -21.51
C LYS A 355 -21.34 1.52 -21.85
N ASP A 356 -21.65 1.38 -23.14
CA ASP A 356 -23.02 1.01 -23.58
C ASP A 356 -23.28 -0.47 -23.27
N SER A 357 -23.88 -0.73 -22.12
CA SER A 357 -24.06 -2.06 -21.56
C SER A 357 -25.28 -2.09 -20.62
N ILE A 358 -25.71 -3.29 -20.24
CA ILE A 358 -26.84 -3.53 -19.33
C ILE A 358 -26.67 -2.84 -17.96
N VAL A 359 -25.45 -2.41 -17.59
CA VAL A 359 -25.19 -1.72 -16.31
C VAL A 359 -25.96 -0.40 -16.16
N HIS A 360 -26.48 0.19 -17.26
CA HIS A 360 -27.39 1.34 -17.20
C HIS A 360 -28.77 0.98 -16.66
N ASN A 361 -29.19 -0.29 -16.74
CA ASN A 361 -30.48 -0.73 -16.23
C ASN A 361 -30.43 -0.82 -14.70
N TRP A 362 -31.32 -0.10 -14.02
CA TRP A 362 -31.42 -0.12 -12.56
C TRP A 362 -31.68 -1.53 -12.01
N HIS A 363 -32.55 -2.32 -12.63
CA HIS A 363 -32.84 -3.69 -12.21
C HIS A 363 -31.60 -4.60 -12.30
N PHE A 364 -30.70 -4.35 -13.29
CA PHE A 364 -29.45 -5.07 -13.36
C PHE A 364 -28.56 -4.74 -12.15
N ARG A 365 -28.39 -3.45 -11.83
CA ARG A 365 -27.60 -3.04 -10.67
C ARG A 365 -28.23 -3.55 -9.37
N ASP A 366 -29.55 -3.60 -9.27
CA ASP A 366 -30.25 -4.19 -8.13
C ASP A 366 -30.06 -5.71 -8.07
N ALA A 367 -30.05 -6.43 -9.20
CA ALA A 367 -29.72 -7.86 -9.22
C ALA A 367 -28.33 -8.12 -8.63
N ILE A 368 -27.31 -7.31 -9.01
CA ILE A 368 -25.96 -7.39 -8.43
C ILE A 368 -26.01 -7.05 -6.93
N TYR A 369 -26.75 -6.02 -6.52
CA TYR A 369 -26.92 -5.67 -5.11
C TYR A 369 -27.51 -6.83 -4.29
N GLN A 370 -28.54 -7.51 -4.80
CA GLN A 370 -29.16 -8.67 -4.13
C GLN A 370 -28.22 -9.90 -4.12
N LEU A 371 -27.44 -10.12 -5.17
CA LEU A 371 -26.41 -11.15 -5.21
C LEU A 371 -25.31 -10.90 -4.17
N PHE A 372 -24.96 -9.65 -3.94
CA PHE A 372 -23.82 -9.24 -3.11
C PHE A 372 -24.26 -9.13 -1.65
N ASP A 373 -24.60 -10.29 -1.05
CA ASP A 373 -24.92 -10.44 0.37
C ASP A 373 -23.62 -10.50 1.18
N ILE A 374 -23.24 -9.36 1.76
CA ILE A 374 -21.96 -9.19 2.42
C ILE A 374 -21.87 -9.96 3.74
N GLN A 375 -22.97 -10.02 4.51
CA GLN A 375 -22.99 -10.80 5.76
C GLN A 375 -22.76 -12.28 5.48
N LEU A 376 -23.41 -12.82 4.46
CA LEU A 376 -23.21 -14.19 4.04
C LEU A 376 -21.79 -14.41 3.49
N MET A 377 -21.26 -13.49 2.70
CA MET A 377 -19.90 -13.56 2.16
C MET A 377 -18.85 -13.60 3.28
N ILE A 378 -18.95 -12.72 4.27
CA ILE A 378 -18.06 -12.68 5.44
C ILE A 378 -18.08 -14.02 6.16
N LYS A 379 -19.27 -14.58 6.38
CA LYS A 379 -19.45 -15.87 7.05
C LYS A 379 -18.86 -17.05 6.25
N GLU A 380 -19.17 -17.14 4.96
CA GLU A 380 -18.73 -18.25 4.10
C GLU A 380 -17.22 -18.21 3.83
N LEU A 381 -16.63 -17.02 3.66
CA LEU A 381 -15.20 -16.83 3.45
C LEU A 381 -14.40 -16.75 4.76
N LYS A 382 -15.07 -16.90 5.93
CA LYS A 382 -14.46 -16.84 7.28
C LYS A 382 -13.61 -15.58 7.49
N LYS A 383 -14.15 -14.43 7.09
CA LYS A 383 -13.50 -13.13 7.18
C LYS A 383 -13.93 -12.39 8.46
N ASP A 384 -13.68 -12.96 9.64
CA ASP A 384 -14.18 -12.48 10.93
C ASP A 384 -13.70 -11.07 11.35
N LYS A 385 -12.69 -10.53 10.65
CA LYS A 385 -12.15 -9.18 10.87
C LYS A 385 -12.78 -8.12 9.96
N LEU A 386 -13.96 -8.37 9.42
CA LEU A 386 -14.68 -7.44 8.54
C LEU A 386 -16.03 -7.06 9.13
N LEU A 387 -16.42 -5.80 8.93
CA LEU A 387 -17.75 -5.28 9.25
C LEU A 387 -18.50 -5.01 7.94
N ALA A 388 -19.67 -5.62 7.76
CA ALA A 388 -20.51 -5.36 6.60
C ALA A 388 -20.90 -3.88 6.51
N ALA A 389 -20.71 -3.26 5.34
CA ALA A 389 -20.88 -1.83 5.15
C ALA A 389 -22.20 -1.50 4.44
N THR A 390 -22.92 -0.51 4.96
CA THR A 390 -24.07 0.17 4.32
C THR A 390 -23.72 1.61 3.97
N SER A 391 -22.62 2.14 4.51
CA SER A 391 -22.11 3.48 4.30
C SER A 391 -20.60 3.44 4.09
N LEU A 392 -20.01 4.52 3.60
CA LEU A 392 -18.55 4.75 3.64
C LEU A 392 -18.04 4.99 5.06
N PHE A 393 -18.96 5.28 6.01
CA PHE A 393 -18.67 5.57 7.42
C PHE A 393 -19.04 4.37 8.30
N PRO A 394 -18.07 3.80 9.03
CA PRO A 394 -18.30 2.60 9.82
C PRO A 394 -19.38 2.75 10.90
N GLU A 395 -19.44 3.91 11.57
CA GLU A 395 -20.45 4.20 12.60
C GLU A 395 -21.87 4.11 12.05
N LYS A 396 -22.11 4.63 10.83
CA LYS A 396 -23.42 4.52 10.18
C LYS A 396 -23.77 3.07 9.81
N SER A 397 -22.75 2.29 9.41
CA SER A 397 -22.90 0.87 9.08
C SER A 397 -23.23 0.02 10.32
N ILE A 398 -22.69 0.39 11.49
CA ILE A 398 -23.03 -0.24 12.77
C ILE A 398 -24.47 0.08 13.17
N GLU A 399 -24.88 1.34 13.03
CA GLU A 399 -26.24 1.78 13.35
C GLU A 399 -27.30 1.17 12.42
N ASN A 400 -26.95 1.00 11.15
CA ASN A 400 -27.84 0.51 10.11
C ASN A 400 -27.21 -0.68 9.36
N PRO A 401 -27.20 -1.88 9.95
CA PRO A 401 -26.62 -3.06 9.32
C PRO A 401 -27.40 -3.45 8.05
N PRO A 402 -26.73 -4.07 7.05
CA PRO A 402 -27.41 -4.47 5.81
C PRO A 402 -28.51 -5.50 6.06
N ALA A 403 -29.60 -5.37 5.31
CA ALA A 403 -30.68 -6.34 5.32
C ALA A 403 -30.24 -7.67 4.66
N GLU A 404 -30.91 -8.77 5.06
CA GLU A 404 -30.74 -10.07 4.39
C GLU A 404 -31.16 -10.00 2.93
N LYS A 405 -30.42 -10.66 2.06
CA LYS A 405 -30.65 -10.70 0.61
C LYS A 405 -30.84 -12.13 0.13
N THR A 406 -31.69 -12.30 -0.88
CA THR A 406 -32.03 -13.63 -1.39
C THR A 406 -31.67 -13.79 -2.86
N LEU A 407 -31.31 -15.01 -3.27
CA LEU A 407 -31.11 -15.34 -4.69
C LEU A 407 -32.39 -15.18 -5.50
N GLN A 408 -33.55 -15.34 -4.88
CA GLN A 408 -34.83 -15.15 -5.54
C GLN A 408 -35.02 -13.69 -5.97
N GLN A 409 -34.79 -12.73 -5.06
CA GLN A 409 -34.85 -11.29 -5.38
C GLN A 409 -33.85 -10.92 -6.48
N ALA A 410 -32.63 -11.48 -6.42
CA ALA A 410 -31.63 -11.28 -7.46
C ALA A 410 -32.11 -11.79 -8.84
N ALA A 411 -32.72 -12.98 -8.89
CA ALA A 411 -33.26 -13.57 -10.12
C ALA A 411 -34.43 -12.77 -10.67
N GLU A 412 -35.34 -12.32 -9.81
CA GLU A 412 -36.48 -11.47 -10.18
C GLU A 412 -36.02 -10.14 -10.79
N SER A 413 -35.03 -9.48 -10.15
CA SER A 413 -34.44 -8.25 -10.68
C SER A 413 -33.72 -8.51 -12.02
N LEU A 414 -33.00 -9.61 -12.17
CA LEU A 414 -32.33 -9.95 -13.43
C LEU A 414 -33.34 -10.21 -14.57
N GLN A 415 -34.43 -10.93 -14.31
CA GLN A 415 -35.49 -11.17 -15.31
C GLN A 415 -36.11 -9.87 -15.82
N ALA A 416 -36.27 -8.87 -14.95
CA ALA A 416 -36.83 -7.56 -15.33
C ALA A 416 -35.94 -6.77 -16.31
N THR A 417 -34.68 -7.18 -16.50
CA THR A 417 -33.75 -6.48 -17.40
C THR A 417 -33.84 -6.89 -18.86
N GLY A 418 -34.36 -8.09 -19.15
CA GLY A 418 -34.25 -8.71 -20.46
C GLY A 418 -32.86 -9.28 -20.78
N TYR A 419 -32.05 -9.59 -19.78
CA TYR A 419 -30.74 -10.19 -19.93
C TYR A 419 -30.78 -11.46 -20.79
N ASN A 420 -29.91 -11.56 -21.80
CA ASN A 420 -29.86 -12.63 -22.81
C ASN A 420 -28.62 -13.52 -22.74
N GLY A 421 -27.90 -13.50 -21.63
CA GLY A 421 -26.71 -14.36 -21.43
C GLY A 421 -25.40 -13.72 -21.88
N GLU A 422 -25.34 -12.42 -22.13
CA GLU A 422 -24.11 -11.70 -22.41
C GLU A 422 -23.12 -11.82 -21.26
N ILE A 423 -21.81 -11.87 -21.59
CA ILE A 423 -20.75 -11.97 -20.59
C ILE A 423 -20.35 -10.59 -20.11
N LEU A 424 -20.44 -10.36 -18.80
CA LEU A 424 -20.08 -9.08 -18.19
C LEU A 424 -18.71 -9.16 -17.51
N LYS A 425 -17.86 -8.18 -17.80
CA LYS A 425 -16.48 -8.12 -17.29
C LYS A 425 -16.43 -7.44 -15.93
N VAL A 426 -15.93 -8.17 -14.92
CA VAL A 426 -15.71 -7.70 -13.55
C VAL A 426 -14.23 -7.57 -13.29
N SER A 427 -13.71 -6.35 -13.16
CA SER A 427 -12.32 -6.10 -12.85
C SER A 427 -12.09 -5.93 -11.34
N PHE A 428 -10.92 -6.31 -10.88
CA PHE A 428 -10.50 -6.18 -9.47
C PHE A 428 -8.98 -6.27 -9.37
N PHE A 429 -8.39 -5.76 -8.29
CA PHE A 429 -6.98 -5.94 -8.05
C PHE A 429 -6.61 -7.41 -7.87
N ASP A 430 -5.51 -7.84 -8.52
CA ASP A 430 -4.94 -9.18 -8.34
C ASP A 430 -4.32 -9.35 -6.95
N MET A 431 -5.20 -9.35 -5.96
CA MET A 431 -4.90 -9.56 -4.55
C MET A 431 -5.80 -10.68 -4.02
N LYS A 432 -5.28 -11.44 -3.06
CA LYS A 432 -5.99 -12.61 -2.51
C LYS A 432 -7.44 -12.30 -2.11
N TYR A 433 -7.64 -11.25 -1.30
CA TYR A 433 -8.98 -10.90 -0.81
C TYR A 433 -9.93 -10.48 -1.92
N SER A 434 -9.49 -9.63 -2.85
CA SER A 434 -10.31 -9.18 -3.98
C SER A 434 -10.69 -10.33 -4.91
N LYS A 435 -9.76 -11.27 -5.13
CA LYS A 435 -10.00 -12.47 -5.92
C LYS A 435 -11.03 -13.41 -5.26
N GLU A 436 -10.95 -13.60 -3.96
CA GLU A 436 -11.92 -14.41 -3.20
C GLU A 436 -13.33 -13.81 -3.30
N ASP A 437 -13.47 -12.48 -3.13
CA ASP A 437 -14.73 -11.75 -3.24
C ASP A 437 -15.32 -11.86 -4.65
N ALA A 438 -14.49 -11.65 -5.68
CA ALA A 438 -14.91 -11.75 -7.08
C ALA A 438 -15.35 -13.18 -7.44
N MET A 439 -14.63 -14.20 -6.98
CA MET A 439 -14.99 -15.60 -7.20
C MET A 439 -16.28 -15.96 -6.47
N TRP A 440 -16.49 -15.46 -5.25
CA TRP A 440 -17.71 -15.67 -4.50
C TRP A 440 -18.91 -15.05 -5.20
N LEU A 441 -18.80 -13.79 -5.66
CA LEU A 441 -19.85 -13.11 -6.43
C LEU A 441 -20.17 -13.88 -7.73
N LYS A 442 -19.14 -14.29 -8.48
CA LYS A 442 -19.32 -15.06 -9.72
C LYS A 442 -20.11 -16.35 -9.48
N LYS A 443 -19.78 -17.13 -8.44
CA LYS A 443 -20.49 -18.36 -8.12
C LYS A 443 -21.99 -18.12 -7.84
N ARG A 444 -22.33 -17.03 -7.15
CA ARG A 444 -23.74 -16.67 -6.92
C ARG A 444 -24.42 -16.18 -8.17
N ALA A 445 -23.73 -15.43 -9.01
CA ALA A 445 -24.25 -14.97 -10.31
C ALA A 445 -24.59 -16.16 -11.23
N GLU A 446 -23.72 -17.16 -11.32
CA GLU A 446 -23.93 -18.39 -12.08
C GLU A 446 -25.20 -19.15 -11.61
N SER A 447 -25.53 -19.12 -10.31
CA SER A 447 -26.71 -19.81 -9.78
C SER A 447 -28.05 -19.23 -10.24
N ILE A 448 -28.05 -17.99 -10.75
CA ILE A 448 -29.23 -17.34 -11.34
C ILE A 448 -29.11 -17.14 -12.86
N GLY A 449 -28.09 -17.75 -13.50
CA GLY A 449 -27.84 -17.69 -14.93
C GLY A 449 -27.16 -16.41 -15.43
N LEU A 450 -26.52 -15.63 -14.54
CA LEU A 450 -25.74 -14.45 -14.90
C LEU A 450 -24.26 -14.80 -15.14
N ASN A 451 -23.73 -14.46 -16.33
CA ASN A 451 -22.38 -14.80 -16.75
C ASN A 451 -21.39 -13.67 -16.43
N LEU A 452 -20.46 -13.91 -15.49
CA LEU A 452 -19.40 -12.98 -15.14
C LEU A 452 -18.03 -13.49 -15.57
N MET A 453 -17.27 -12.63 -16.27
CA MET A 453 -15.86 -12.85 -16.60
C MET A 453 -15.00 -12.05 -15.62
N LEU A 454 -14.18 -12.76 -14.87
CA LEU A 454 -13.27 -12.16 -13.88
C LEU A 454 -11.98 -11.67 -14.56
N HIS A 455 -11.63 -10.40 -14.33
CA HIS A 455 -10.45 -9.76 -14.89
C HIS A 455 -9.58 -9.16 -13.78
N PRO A 456 -8.61 -9.94 -13.23
CA PRO A 456 -7.64 -9.41 -12.28
C PRO A 456 -6.64 -8.50 -12.99
N PHE A 457 -6.24 -7.39 -12.35
CA PHE A 457 -5.18 -6.52 -12.82
C PHE A 457 -4.25 -6.12 -11.68
N PRO A 458 -2.93 -5.92 -11.95
CA PRO A 458 -1.97 -5.57 -10.92
C PRO A 458 -2.14 -4.12 -10.47
N LEU A 459 -1.74 -3.81 -9.24
CA LEU A 459 -1.83 -2.45 -8.70
C LEU A 459 -1.01 -1.44 -9.50
N THR A 460 0.08 -1.87 -10.14
CA THR A 460 0.91 -1.03 -11.02
C THR A 460 0.14 -0.45 -12.20
N GLU A 461 -0.98 -1.08 -12.57
CA GLU A 461 -1.88 -0.63 -13.63
C GLU A 461 -3.04 0.24 -13.11
N TYR A 462 -3.01 0.63 -11.83
CA TYR A 462 -4.09 1.42 -11.21
C TYR A 462 -4.41 2.71 -11.98
N TYR A 463 -3.38 3.37 -12.49
CA TYR A 463 -3.52 4.63 -13.24
C TYR A 463 -3.79 4.43 -14.74
N ASN A 464 -3.65 3.20 -15.24
CA ASN A 464 -3.88 2.90 -16.65
C ASN A 464 -5.38 2.76 -16.91
N GLU A 465 -5.97 3.78 -17.52
CA GLU A 465 -7.39 3.82 -17.82
C GLU A 465 -7.81 2.74 -18.82
N GLU A 466 -6.92 2.34 -19.74
CA GLU A 466 -7.20 1.35 -20.78
C GLU A 466 -7.46 -0.04 -20.20
N VAL A 467 -6.78 -0.40 -19.09
CA VAL A 467 -6.91 -1.73 -18.45
C VAL A 467 -8.34 -2.03 -18.00
N THR A 468 -9.09 -1.00 -17.59
CA THR A 468 -10.44 -1.14 -17.07
C THR A 468 -11.52 -0.50 -17.93
N ALA A 469 -11.15 0.11 -19.07
CA ALA A 469 -12.08 0.84 -19.94
C ALA A 469 -13.25 -0.03 -20.45
N ASP A 470 -12.99 -1.30 -20.75
CA ASP A 470 -13.99 -2.25 -21.24
C ASP A 470 -14.69 -3.04 -20.11
N SER A 471 -14.37 -2.77 -18.83
CA SER A 471 -15.04 -3.40 -17.70
C SER A 471 -16.46 -2.91 -17.55
N ASP A 472 -17.39 -3.82 -17.19
CA ASP A 472 -18.77 -3.46 -16.86
C ASP A 472 -18.89 -3.02 -15.40
N MET A 473 -18.12 -3.64 -14.51
CA MET A 473 -18.07 -3.33 -13.08
C MET A 473 -16.67 -3.53 -12.55
N ILE A 474 -16.41 -2.91 -11.40
CA ILE A 474 -15.16 -3.09 -10.67
C ILE A 474 -15.43 -3.30 -9.18
N ILE A 475 -14.66 -4.24 -8.57
CA ILE A 475 -14.61 -4.44 -7.13
C ILE A 475 -13.37 -3.73 -6.62
N MET A 476 -13.56 -2.73 -5.77
CA MET A 476 -12.50 -1.87 -5.27
C MET A 476 -12.67 -1.58 -3.78
N GLY A 477 -11.65 -0.97 -3.20
CA GLY A 477 -11.71 -0.42 -1.85
C GLY A 477 -11.23 1.02 -1.83
N GLU A 478 -11.88 1.84 -1.03
CA GLU A 478 -11.47 3.21 -0.73
C GLU A 478 -11.25 3.34 0.77
N MET A 479 -10.16 4.00 1.14
CA MET A 479 -9.86 4.35 2.52
C MET A 479 -9.67 5.85 2.61
N PHE A 480 -10.35 6.47 3.56
CA PHE A 480 -10.31 7.91 3.73
C PHE A 480 -9.16 8.33 4.64
N GLU A 481 -8.43 9.36 4.22
CA GLU A 481 -7.45 10.05 5.04
C GLU A 481 -8.11 10.79 6.21
N ASN A 482 -7.30 11.27 7.16
CA ASN A 482 -7.78 12.02 8.32
C ASN A 482 -8.60 13.28 7.94
N ASN A 483 -8.34 13.88 6.79
CA ASN A 483 -9.16 14.97 6.25
C ASN A 483 -10.39 14.39 5.55
N ILE A 484 -11.40 14.01 6.33
CA ILE A 484 -12.58 13.26 5.86
C ILE A 484 -13.33 13.97 4.74
N VAL A 485 -13.56 15.27 4.86
CA VAL A 485 -14.29 16.05 3.85
C VAL A 485 -13.55 16.04 2.51
N LEU A 486 -12.23 16.27 2.55
CA LEU A 486 -11.41 16.22 1.34
C LEU A 486 -11.33 14.81 0.76
N ALA A 487 -11.19 13.78 1.60
CA ALA A 487 -11.16 12.38 1.17
C ALA A 487 -12.48 11.98 0.50
N PHE A 488 -13.62 12.37 1.07
CA PHE A 488 -14.94 12.15 0.46
C PHE A 488 -15.07 12.87 -0.89
N ILE A 489 -14.62 14.12 -1.00
CA ILE A 489 -14.62 14.84 -2.29
C ILE A 489 -13.68 14.17 -3.30
N ASN A 490 -12.49 13.71 -2.87
CA ASN A 490 -11.55 12.98 -3.72
C ASN A 490 -12.18 11.72 -4.32
N PHE A 491 -13.04 11.02 -3.58
CA PHE A 491 -13.76 9.85 -4.09
C PHE A 491 -14.52 10.14 -5.40
N PHE A 492 -14.96 11.39 -5.59
CA PHE A 492 -15.70 11.83 -6.78
C PHE A 492 -14.93 12.74 -7.74
N LYS A 493 -13.79 13.30 -7.34
CA LYS A 493 -13.04 14.28 -8.15
C LYS A 493 -11.66 13.80 -8.58
N HIS A 494 -11.07 12.88 -7.82
CA HIS A 494 -9.74 12.37 -8.10
C HIS A 494 -9.76 11.50 -9.36
N LYS A 495 -8.88 11.80 -10.35
CA LYS A 495 -8.90 11.08 -11.64
C LYS A 495 -8.63 9.58 -11.52
N ALA A 496 -7.89 9.15 -10.51
CA ALA A 496 -7.62 7.73 -10.28
C ALA A 496 -8.79 6.99 -9.58
N SER A 497 -9.75 7.70 -8.96
CA SER A 497 -10.93 7.06 -8.35
C SER A 497 -11.81 6.42 -9.41
N PHE A 498 -12.15 5.15 -9.22
CA PHE A 498 -13.06 4.44 -10.14
C PHE A 498 -14.48 4.97 -10.08
N VAL A 499 -14.93 5.53 -8.96
CA VAL A 499 -16.23 6.19 -8.89
C VAL A 499 -16.23 7.43 -9.78
N ASN A 500 -15.19 8.26 -9.73
CA ASN A 500 -15.07 9.39 -10.66
C ASN A 500 -14.96 8.95 -12.12
N ARG A 501 -14.23 7.87 -12.40
CA ARG A 501 -14.00 7.37 -13.77
C ARG A 501 -15.22 6.72 -14.38
N PHE A 502 -16.06 6.06 -13.59
CA PHE A 502 -17.15 5.20 -14.05
C PHE A 502 -18.53 5.88 -13.98
N LEU A 503 -18.72 6.87 -13.09
CA LEU A 503 -19.96 7.64 -13.05
C LEU A 503 -20.01 8.66 -14.19
N ALA A 504 -20.87 8.42 -15.15
CA ALA A 504 -21.06 9.25 -16.33
C ALA A 504 -22.53 9.60 -16.58
N GLY A 505 -22.80 10.44 -17.57
CA GLY A 505 -24.15 10.84 -17.94
C GLY A 505 -24.90 11.58 -16.83
N LYS A 506 -26.23 11.48 -16.84
CA LYS A 506 -27.09 12.22 -15.90
C LYS A 506 -26.85 11.86 -14.44
N GLU A 507 -26.54 10.60 -14.15
CA GLU A 507 -26.23 10.13 -12.80
C GLU A 507 -24.95 10.77 -12.29
N GLY A 508 -23.88 10.73 -13.09
CA GLY A 508 -22.62 11.37 -12.75
C GLY A 508 -22.74 12.89 -12.59
N GLU A 509 -23.44 13.58 -13.50
CA GLU A 509 -23.67 15.03 -13.41
C GLU A 509 -24.42 15.42 -12.14
N HIS A 510 -25.42 14.63 -11.74
CA HIS A 510 -26.18 14.88 -10.51
C HIS A 510 -25.30 14.79 -9.27
N VAL A 511 -24.52 13.72 -9.13
CA VAL A 511 -23.59 13.53 -8.01
C VAL A 511 -22.55 14.66 -8.00
N GLN A 512 -21.96 14.99 -9.15
CA GLN A 512 -20.96 16.06 -9.28
C GLN A 512 -21.52 17.43 -8.88
N ARG A 513 -22.80 17.70 -9.12
CA ARG A 513 -23.47 18.93 -8.69
C ARG A 513 -23.52 19.03 -7.16
N ILE A 514 -23.91 17.94 -6.47
CA ILE A 514 -23.98 17.94 -4.99
C ILE A 514 -22.58 18.02 -4.39
N VAL A 515 -21.60 17.31 -4.96
CA VAL A 515 -20.18 17.45 -4.56
C VAL A 515 -19.69 18.90 -4.71
N GLY A 516 -20.15 19.61 -5.75
CA GLY A 516 -19.88 21.04 -5.92
C GLY A 516 -20.45 21.88 -4.78
N LEU A 517 -21.68 21.60 -4.31
CA LEU A 517 -22.29 22.27 -3.15
C LEU A 517 -21.54 21.95 -1.86
N LEU A 518 -21.12 20.71 -1.65
CA LEU A 518 -20.31 20.30 -0.51
C LEU A 518 -18.98 21.07 -0.48
N MET A 519 -18.32 21.26 -1.63
CA MET A 519 -17.06 22.01 -1.72
C MET A 519 -17.20 23.49 -1.36
N ASP A 520 -18.37 24.06 -1.52
CA ASP A 520 -18.65 25.49 -1.26
C ASP A 520 -19.22 25.74 0.14
N GLU A 521 -19.60 24.69 0.86
CA GLU A 521 -20.20 24.79 2.18
C GLU A 521 -19.11 24.92 3.27
N GLU A 522 -19.30 25.87 4.19
CA GLU A 522 -18.41 26.11 5.33
C GLU A 522 -18.96 25.54 6.65
N ASP A 523 -20.27 25.29 6.70
CA ASP A 523 -20.97 24.77 7.88
C ASP A 523 -20.87 23.23 7.89
N GLU A 524 -20.30 22.68 8.96
CA GLU A 524 -20.02 21.25 9.10
C GLU A 524 -21.29 20.38 9.07
N GLU A 525 -22.37 20.84 9.72
CA GLU A 525 -23.63 20.10 9.74
C GLU A 525 -24.26 20.02 8.35
N LYS A 526 -24.11 21.08 7.55
CA LYS A 526 -24.57 21.06 6.15
C LYS A 526 -23.64 20.24 5.27
N GLN A 527 -22.30 20.27 5.51
CA GLN A 527 -21.39 19.38 4.82
C GLN A 527 -21.79 17.92 5.06
N LYS A 528 -22.05 17.54 6.31
CA LYS A 528 -22.54 16.21 6.65
C LYS A 528 -23.84 15.85 5.92
N LYS A 529 -24.81 16.79 5.87
CA LYS A 529 -26.06 16.57 5.11
C LYS A 529 -25.81 16.35 3.63
N TYR A 530 -24.90 17.09 2.99
CA TYR A 530 -24.54 16.82 1.58
C TYR A 530 -23.87 15.47 1.40
N MET A 531 -23.01 15.05 2.29
CA MET A 531 -22.42 13.71 2.25
C MET A 531 -23.49 12.62 2.40
N ASP A 532 -24.44 12.80 3.33
CA ASP A 532 -25.59 11.89 3.53
C ASP A 532 -26.49 11.83 2.27
N GLU A 533 -26.76 12.98 1.65
CA GLU A 533 -27.55 13.08 0.40
C GLU A 533 -26.87 12.33 -0.74
N ILE A 534 -25.53 12.47 -0.89
CA ILE A 534 -24.77 11.76 -1.91
C ILE A 534 -24.81 10.25 -1.65
N GLU A 535 -24.54 9.79 -0.42
CA GLU A 535 -24.59 8.36 -0.10
C GLU A 535 -25.98 7.76 -0.34
N HIS A 536 -27.02 8.48 0.05
CA HIS A 536 -28.40 8.07 -0.18
C HIS A 536 -28.71 7.93 -1.69
N ASP A 537 -28.32 8.91 -2.50
CA ASP A 537 -28.53 8.90 -3.95
C ASP A 537 -27.77 7.75 -4.62
N LEU A 538 -26.51 7.51 -4.24
CA LEU A 538 -25.73 6.37 -4.72
C LEU A 538 -26.38 5.03 -4.38
N HIS A 539 -26.93 4.90 -3.17
CA HIS A 539 -27.58 3.68 -2.71
C HIS A 539 -28.92 3.45 -3.43
N GLU A 540 -29.81 4.46 -3.50
CA GLU A 540 -31.12 4.34 -4.16
C GLU A 540 -31.00 4.01 -5.65
N ARG A 541 -29.99 4.58 -6.31
CA ARG A 541 -29.73 4.30 -7.73
C ARG A 541 -28.83 3.09 -7.97
N ARG A 542 -28.36 2.42 -6.90
CA ARG A 542 -27.44 1.28 -6.99
C ARG A 542 -26.17 1.61 -7.79
N LEU A 543 -25.61 2.83 -7.65
CA LEU A 543 -24.43 3.26 -8.40
C LEU A 543 -23.14 2.80 -7.75
N VAL A 544 -23.13 2.76 -6.42
CA VAL A 544 -22.04 2.20 -5.60
C VAL A 544 -22.66 1.24 -4.59
N LEU A 545 -22.17 0.02 -4.58
CA LEU A 545 -22.61 -1.02 -3.65
C LEU A 545 -21.55 -1.21 -2.61
N ASN A 546 -21.77 -0.69 -1.40
CA ASN A 546 -20.85 -0.84 -0.28
C ASN A 546 -20.72 -2.31 0.10
N SER A 547 -19.52 -2.74 0.47
CA SER A 547 -19.19 -4.11 0.81
C SER A 547 -18.87 -4.26 2.30
N TYR A 548 -17.64 -3.95 2.70
CA TYR A 548 -17.23 -4.09 4.10
C TYR A 548 -16.16 -3.08 4.49
N HIS A 549 -16.15 -2.74 5.79
CA HIS A 549 -15.04 -2.06 6.44
C HIS A 549 -14.04 -3.09 6.98
N THR A 550 -12.78 -2.71 7.02
CA THR A 550 -11.70 -3.57 7.53
C THR A 550 -11.34 -3.19 8.96
N TYR A 551 -11.39 -4.16 9.87
CA TYR A 551 -10.77 -4.04 11.18
C TYR A 551 -9.27 -4.31 11.08
N ARG A 552 -8.47 -3.40 11.58
CA ARG A 552 -7.05 -3.61 11.79
C ARG A 552 -6.75 -3.63 13.28
N LYS A 553 -6.41 -4.81 13.77
CA LYS A 553 -5.86 -4.97 15.11
C LYS A 553 -4.35 -5.02 14.97
N LYS A 554 -3.66 -4.10 15.63
CA LYS A 554 -2.21 -4.06 15.66
C LYS A 554 -1.70 -4.16 17.08
N ASN A 555 -0.78 -5.10 17.29
CA ASN A 555 -0.05 -5.24 18.53
C ASN A 555 1.33 -4.62 18.31
N PHE A 556 1.77 -3.81 19.27
CA PHE A 556 3.11 -3.24 19.26
C PHE A 556 3.93 -3.79 20.41
N PRO A 557 5.25 -4.01 20.24
CA PRO A 557 6.11 -4.37 21.35
C PRO A 557 6.04 -3.32 22.46
N ALA A 558 6.11 -3.75 23.71
CA ALA A 558 6.07 -2.84 24.87
C ALA A 558 7.25 -1.85 24.90
N SER A 559 8.34 -2.16 24.20
CA SER A 559 9.50 -1.29 23.99
C SER A 559 9.21 -0.08 23.10
N LEU A 560 8.25 -0.18 22.16
CA LEU A 560 7.84 0.94 21.32
C LEU A 560 6.92 1.91 22.07
N LYS A 561 7.25 3.18 21.97
CA LYS A 561 6.54 4.29 22.63
C LYS A 561 6.06 5.32 21.61
N ASN A 562 5.03 6.07 21.99
CA ASN A 562 4.38 7.09 21.16
C ASN A 562 3.87 6.56 19.81
N VAL A 563 3.37 5.33 19.78
CA VAL A 563 2.76 4.77 18.58
C VAL A 563 1.37 5.36 18.41
N SER A 564 1.24 6.36 17.56
CA SER A 564 -0.05 6.89 17.10
C SER A 564 -0.30 6.43 15.66
N MET A 565 -1.51 5.94 15.40
CA MET A 565 -1.90 5.42 14.08
C MET A 565 -2.75 6.45 13.35
N ASN A 566 -2.50 6.63 12.06
CA ASN A 566 -3.41 7.36 11.20
C ASN A 566 -4.60 6.48 10.76
N THR A 567 -5.58 7.04 10.06
CA THR A 567 -6.78 6.32 9.58
C THR A 567 -6.44 5.14 8.65
N PHE A 568 -5.29 5.15 7.99
CA PHE A 568 -4.80 4.03 7.18
C PHE A 568 -4.15 2.91 7.99
N GLY A 569 -4.03 3.10 9.30
CA GLY A 569 -3.34 2.16 10.16
C GLY A 569 -1.81 2.22 10.03
N TRP A 570 -1.25 3.36 9.64
CA TRP A 570 0.19 3.61 9.63
C TRP A 570 0.61 4.39 10.87
N ALA A 571 1.71 3.99 11.47
CA ALA A 571 2.27 4.70 12.60
C ALA A 571 3.02 5.98 12.15
N ASP A 572 2.95 7.05 12.93
CA ASP A 572 3.75 8.26 12.70
C ASP A 572 5.21 7.99 13.07
N PHE A 573 6.02 7.66 12.06
CA PHE A 573 7.42 7.29 12.25
C PHE A 573 8.27 8.38 12.92
N ARG A 574 7.87 9.63 12.80
CA ARG A 574 8.56 10.76 13.45
C ARG A 574 8.46 10.70 14.97
N LYS A 575 7.32 10.20 15.49
CA LYS A 575 7.03 10.18 16.93
C LYS A 575 7.45 8.90 17.63
N ILE A 576 7.63 7.82 16.89
CA ILE A 576 8.01 6.52 17.46
C ILE A 576 9.42 6.61 18.04
N TRP A 577 9.57 6.12 19.25
CA TRP A 577 10.87 5.91 19.87
C TRP A 577 10.89 4.59 20.64
N ILE A 578 12.09 4.11 20.93
CA ILE A 578 12.28 2.83 21.54
C ILE A 578 12.83 3.01 22.96
N LYS A 579 12.13 2.41 23.92
CA LYS A 579 12.59 2.39 25.31
C LYS A 579 13.64 1.30 25.45
N PRO A 580 14.93 1.64 25.71
CA PRO A 580 15.96 0.63 25.92
C PRO A 580 15.59 -0.29 27.09
N ALA A 581 15.93 -1.59 26.97
CA ALA A 581 15.85 -2.49 28.11
C ALA A 581 16.85 -2.01 29.17
N VAL A 582 16.36 -1.57 30.32
CA VAL A 582 17.22 -1.29 31.47
C VAL A 582 17.70 -2.62 31.99
N LYS A 583 18.99 -2.92 31.82
CA LYS A 583 19.65 -4.10 32.36
C LYS A 583 19.74 -4.02 33.88
#